data_e4ebe45459e762a4d82b1483fa06fe5a
#
_entry.id   e4ebe45459e762a4d82b1483fa06fe5a
#
_cell.length_a   1.000
_cell.length_b   1.000
_cell.length_c   1.000
_cell.angle_alpha   90.00
_cell.angle_beta   90.00
_cell.angle_gamma   90.00
#
_symmetry.space_group_name_H-M   'P 1'
#
loop_
_entity.id
_entity.type
_entity.pdbx_description
1 polymer ?
#
loop_
_entity_poly.entity_id
_entity_poly.type
_entity_poly.pdbx_seq_one_letter_code
_entity_poly.pdbx_strand_id
1 'polypeptide(L)'
;MSRQDNLVKMPTCFDCDAAYLHMGRMEERDGVLMNPHERYCTGGKRPRRFRSSDTTRKPPKWCPRRKSPCEVRVYGFVSDDERDMHYFFARLRGERSPSENSYGLRCQTTTTLSPKAFWRELLAGKTAKELLALDVALYEIVEIDDGIKPVCFYHTCKGYRVESLFKPKKARERTAVPEVSAHDG
;
A
#
# COMPACT_ATOMS: atom_id res chain seq x y z
N MET A 1 13.71 -6.16 -15.00
CA MET A 1 12.98 -5.58 -13.85
C MET A 1 14.00 -4.87 -12.99
N SER A 2 13.86 -3.57 -12.81
CA SER A 2 14.79 -2.76 -12.03
C SER A 2 14.68 -3.10 -10.54
N ARG A 3 15.75 -2.80 -9.77
CA ARG A 3 15.78 -2.99 -8.31
C ARG A 3 14.64 -2.23 -7.61
N GLN A 4 14.14 -1.15 -8.21
CA GLN A 4 13.05 -0.32 -7.70
C GLN A 4 11.65 -0.96 -7.87
N ASP A 5 11.45 -1.83 -8.88
CA ASP A 5 10.18 -2.55 -9.06
C ASP A 5 9.82 -3.48 -7.90
N ASN A 6 10.81 -3.88 -7.10
CA ASN A 6 10.64 -4.81 -5.97
C ASN A 6 10.35 -4.12 -4.64
N LEU A 7 10.35 -2.77 -4.57
CA LEU A 7 10.10 -2.05 -3.31
C LEU A 7 8.66 -2.23 -2.82
N VAL A 8 7.70 -2.32 -3.74
CA VAL A 8 6.30 -2.63 -3.38
C VAL A 8 6.12 -4.13 -3.34
N LYS A 9 6.41 -4.73 -2.18
CA LYS A 9 6.18 -6.15 -1.95
C LYS A 9 4.70 -6.39 -1.64
N MET A 10 4.00 -7.08 -2.53
CA MET A 10 2.66 -7.58 -2.24
C MET A 10 2.75 -8.73 -1.24
N PRO A 11 1.93 -8.75 -0.17
CA PRO A 11 1.90 -9.86 0.75
C PRO A 11 1.50 -11.15 0.02
N THR A 12 2.02 -12.26 0.50
CA THR A 12 1.71 -13.58 -0.05
C THR A 12 0.60 -14.23 0.78
N CYS A 13 -0.06 -15.27 0.24
CA CYS A 13 -0.98 -16.06 1.05
C CYS A 13 -0.27 -16.90 2.11
N PHE A 14 1.07 -17.03 2.05
CA PHE A 14 1.84 -17.67 3.10
C PHE A 14 1.89 -16.83 4.38
N ASP A 15 1.90 -15.50 4.24
CA ASP A 15 1.99 -14.57 5.36
C ASP A 15 0.60 -14.12 5.85
N CYS A 16 -0.46 -14.73 5.30
CA CYS A 16 -1.84 -14.34 5.59
C CYS A 16 -2.39 -15.22 6.74
N ASP A 17 -2.86 -14.57 7.80
CA ASP A 17 -3.51 -15.20 8.95
C ASP A 17 -4.79 -15.99 8.61
N ALA A 18 -5.43 -15.67 7.49
CA ALA A 18 -6.61 -16.37 7.00
C ALA A 18 -6.28 -17.58 6.11
N ALA A 19 -5.01 -17.83 5.79
CA ALA A 19 -4.61 -18.99 5.02
C ALA A 19 -4.13 -20.11 5.95
N TYR A 20 -4.68 -21.29 5.80
CA TYR A 20 -4.24 -22.45 6.57
C TYR A 20 -4.05 -23.69 5.68
N LEU A 21 -3.20 -24.59 6.16
CA LEU A 21 -2.90 -25.85 5.54
C LEU A 21 -3.69 -26.94 6.27
N HIS A 22 -4.59 -27.62 5.55
CA HIS A 22 -5.26 -28.82 6.04
C HIS A 22 -4.43 -30.04 5.66
N MET A 23 -4.07 -30.83 6.67
CA MET A 23 -3.37 -32.10 6.50
C MET A 23 -4.44 -33.18 6.37
N GLY A 24 -4.57 -33.79 5.20
CA GLY A 24 -5.45 -34.93 4.98
C GLY A 24 -4.96 -36.21 5.71
N ARG A 25 -5.72 -37.27 5.64
CA ARG A 25 -5.24 -38.57 6.10
C ARG A 25 -4.11 -39.07 5.20
N MET A 26 -3.19 -39.82 5.80
CA MET A 26 -2.14 -40.50 5.04
C MET A 26 -2.78 -41.46 4.04
N GLU A 27 -2.45 -41.33 2.76
CA GLU A 27 -2.91 -42.21 1.69
C GLU A 27 -1.68 -42.85 1.04
N GLU A 28 -1.76 -44.14 0.75
CA GLU A 28 -0.74 -44.82 -0.03
C GLU A 28 -1.10 -44.70 -1.51
N ARG A 29 -0.17 -44.13 -2.28
CA ARG A 29 -0.25 -44.07 -3.75
C ARG A 29 1.05 -44.64 -4.33
N ASP A 30 0.94 -45.63 -5.16
CA ASP A 30 2.08 -46.27 -5.84
C ASP A 30 3.17 -46.75 -4.86
N GLY A 31 2.78 -47.27 -3.69
CA GLY A 31 3.71 -47.75 -2.65
C GLY A 31 4.37 -46.64 -1.84
N VAL A 32 3.97 -45.38 -2.03
CA VAL A 32 4.48 -44.21 -1.28
C VAL A 32 3.37 -43.66 -0.38
N LEU A 33 3.65 -43.57 0.91
CA LEU A 33 2.78 -42.90 1.88
C LEU A 33 2.83 -41.38 1.64
N MET A 34 1.70 -40.84 1.17
CA MET A 34 1.56 -39.42 0.92
C MET A 34 0.53 -38.82 1.88
N ASN A 35 0.87 -37.65 2.40
CA ASN A 35 -0.07 -36.84 3.16
C ASN A 35 -0.59 -35.72 2.26
N PRO A 36 -1.82 -35.80 1.73
CA PRO A 36 -2.33 -34.77 0.85
C PRO A 36 -2.52 -33.46 1.64
N HIS A 37 -1.83 -32.42 1.19
CA HIS A 37 -1.95 -31.09 1.78
C HIS A 37 -2.91 -30.26 0.95
N GLU A 38 -3.94 -29.78 1.60
CA GLU A 38 -4.90 -28.88 0.98
C GLU A 38 -4.83 -27.49 1.63
N ARG A 39 -4.76 -26.46 0.83
CA ARG A 39 -4.75 -25.07 1.31
C ARG A 39 -6.13 -24.47 1.23
N TYR A 40 -6.50 -23.77 2.30
CA TYR A 40 -7.77 -23.08 2.44
C TYR A 40 -7.57 -21.63 2.87
N CYS A 41 -8.50 -20.78 2.44
CA CYS A 41 -8.63 -19.40 2.92
C CYS A 41 -9.91 -19.25 3.71
N THR A 42 -9.83 -18.80 4.96
CA THR A 42 -10.96 -18.52 5.86
C THR A 42 -11.35 -17.05 5.92
N GLY A 43 -10.72 -16.20 5.14
CA GLY A 43 -10.98 -14.74 5.13
C GLY A 43 -12.37 -14.34 4.62
N GLY A 44 -13.13 -15.27 4.01
CA GLY A 44 -14.51 -15.06 3.58
C GLY A 44 -15.54 -15.69 4.53
N LYS A 45 -16.82 -15.55 4.19
CA LYS A 45 -17.95 -16.17 4.97
C LYS A 45 -17.86 -17.68 5.07
N ARG A 46 -17.25 -18.33 4.11
CA ARG A 46 -17.02 -19.79 4.09
C ARG A 46 -15.57 -20.07 3.71
N PRO A 47 -14.94 -21.11 4.27
CA PRO A 47 -13.62 -21.55 3.86
C PRO A 47 -13.61 -21.89 2.37
N ARG A 48 -12.58 -21.43 1.65
CA ARG A 48 -12.42 -21.69 0.22
C ARG A 48 -11.08 -22.38 -0.03
N ARG A 49 -11.12 -23.52 -0.69
CA ARG A 49 -9.93 -24.25 -1.11
C ARG A 49 -9.22 -23.52 -2.24
N PHE A 50 -7.89 -23.46 -2.16
CA PHE A 50 -7.05 -23.01 -3.26
C PHE A 50 -7.05 -24.06 -4.37
N ARG A 51 -7.18 -23.61 -5.60
CA ARG A 51 -7.05 -24.46 -6.79
C ARG A 51 -5.57 -24.65 -7.09
N SER A 52 -5.24 -25.68 -7.88
CA SER A 52 -3.86 -25.90 -8.38
C SER A 52 -3.32 -24.71 -9.20
N SER A 53 -4.22 -23.96 -9.87
CA SER A 53 -3.89 -22.74 -10.60
C SER A 53 -3.70 -21.51 -9.71
N ASP A 54 -4.11 -21.53 -8.44
CA ASP A 54 -3.96 -20.42 -7.52
C ASP A 54 -2.52 -20.42 -6.98
N THR A 55 -1.79 -19.36 -7.25
CA THR A 55 -0.45 -19.21 -6.69
C THR A 55 -0.53 -18.66 -5.28
N THR A 56 0.32 -19.16 -4.38
CA THR A 56 0.42 -18.63 -3.01
C THR A 56 1.35 -17.44 -2.90
N ARG A 57 2.10 -17.14 -3.98
CA ARG A 57 3.05 -16.01 -4.04
C ARG A 57 2.37 -14.64 -4.14
N LYS A 58 1.09 -14.60 -4.49
CA LYS A 58 0.27 -13.38 -4.53
C LYS A 58 -1.18 -13.74 -4.25
N PRO A 59 -1.97 -12.82 -3.65
CA PRO A 59 -3.37 -13.06 -3.39
C PRO A 59 -4.12 -13.36 -4.70
N PRO A 60 -4.93 -14.43 -4.76
CA PRO A 60 -5.72 -14.74 -5.93
C PRO A 60 -6.76 -13.65 -6.21
N LYS A 61 -7.28 -13.60 -7.44
CA LYS A 61 -8.31 -12.61 -7.83
C LYS A 61 -9.56 -12.67 -6.95
N TRP A 62 -9.90 -13.85 -6.45
CA TRP A 62 -11.04 -14.07 -5.58
C TRP A 62 -10.78 -13.82 -4.09
N CYS A 63 -9.60 -13.31 -3.70
CA CYS A 63 -9.29 -13.02 -2.30
C CYS A 63 -10.34 -12.09 -1.69
N PRO A 64 -11.02 -12.50 -0.59
CA PRO A 64 -12.12 -11.71 -0.01
C PRO A 64 -11.67 -10.40 0.64
N ARG A 65 -10.37 -10.27 0.92
CA ARG A 65 -9.78 -9.05 1.47
C ARG A 65 -9.43 -8.03 0.39
N ARG A 66 -9.46 -8.42 -0.88
CA ARG A 66 -9.11 -7.53 -1.98
C ARG A 66 -10.24 -6.54 -2.22
N LYS A 67 -9.92 -5.27 -2.20
CA LYS A 67 -10.82 -4.17 -2.55
C LYS A 67 -10.63 -3.79 -4.03
N SER A 68 -11.72 -3.52 -4.73
CA SER A 68 -11.70 -2.96 -6.07
C SER A 68 -12.98 -2.12 -6.23
N PRO A 69 -12.88 -0.82 -6.43
CA PRO A 69 -11.65 -0.03 -6.51
C PRO A 69 -10.86 0.03 -5.19
N CYS A 70 -9.56 0.34 -5.31
CA CYS A 70 -8.68 0.56 -4.15
C CYS A 70 -9.02 1.90 -3.50
N GLU A 71 -8.92 1.97 -2.17
CA GLU A 71 -9.03 3.24 -1.45
C GLU A 71 -7.72 4.02 -1.58
N VAL A 72 -7.83 5.31 -1.80
CA VAL A 72 -6.71 6.25 -1.84
C VAL A 72 -6.91 7.29 -0.77
N ARG A 73 -5.86 7.55 0.02
CA ARG A 73 -5.84 8.60 1.02
C ARG A 73 -4.59 9.44 0.82
N VAL A 74 -4.76 10.75 0.90
CA VAL A 74 -3.64 11.70 0.84
C VAL A 74 -3.51 12.35 2.20
N TYR A 75 -2.29 12.35 2.72
CA TYR A 75 -1.94 12.94 4.00
C TYR A 75 -1.06 14.16 3.76
N GLY A 76 -1.46 15.29 4.34
CA GLY A 76 -0.70 16.53 4.40
C GLY A 76 -0.31 16.87 5.84
N PHE A 77 0.38 17.97 6.05
CA PHE A 77 0.78 18.42 7.39
C PHE A 77 -0.42 18.86 8.22
N VAL A 78 -0.36 18.62 9.54
CA VAL A 78 -1.42 19.01 10.48
C VAL A 78 -1.39 20.50 10.83
N SER A 79 -0.28 21.19 10.58
CA SER A 79 -0.11 22.63 10.78
C SER A 79 0.92 23.21 9.81
N ASP A 80 0.87 24.52 9.61
CA ASP A 80 1.88 25.25 8.82
C ASP A 80 3.24 25.19 9.49
N ASP A 81 3.31 25.26 10.81
CA ASP A 81 4.57 25.14 11.56
C ASP A 81 5.26 23.81 11.32
N GLU A 82 4.51 22.69 11.34
CA GLU A 82 5.04 21.36 11.06
C GLU A 82 5.54 21.27 9.61
N ARG A 83 4.81 21.87 8.67
CA ARG A 83 5.22 21.96 7.27
C ARG A 83 6.51 22.75 7.13
N ASP A 84 6.58 23.96 7.68
CA ASP A 84 7.72 24.88 7.53
C ASP A 84 8.97 24.30 8.21
N MET A 85 8.82 23.68 9.38
CA MET A 85 9.87 22.94 10.05
C MET A 85 10.39 21.76 9.20
N HIS A 86 9.48 21.04 8.55
CA HIS A 86 9.87 19.93 7.68
C HIS A 86 10.66 20.42 6.46
N TYR A 87 10.19 21.49 5.76
CA TYR A 87 10.89 22.11 4.64
C TYR A 87 12.27 22.62 5.05
N PHE A 88 12.36 23.30 6.20
CA PHE A 88 13.62 23.80 6.73
C PHE A 88 14.63 22.68 6.96
N PHE A 89 14.24 21.62 7.65
CA PHE A 89 15.13 20.49 7.92
C PHE A 89 15.46 19.67 6.66
N ALA A 90 14.53 19.50 5.74
CA ALA A 90 14.79 18.82 4.49
C ALA A 90 15.86 19.56 3.66
N ARG A 91 15.83 20.88 3.70
CA ARG A 91 16.82 21.74 3.02
C ARG A 91 18.21 21.68 3.67
N LEU A 92 18.29 21.64 5.00
CA LEU A 92 19.55 21.63 5.72
C LEU A 92 20.23 20.27 5.85
N ARG A 93 19.45 19.22 6.06
CA ARG A 93 19.94 17.88 6.43
C ARG A 93 19.52 16.78 5.47
N GLY A 94 18.85 17.16 4.40
CA GLY A 94 18.24 16.21 3.47
C GLY A 94 16.89 15.66 3.97
N GLU A 95 16.19 15.01 3.07
CA GLU A 95 14.86 14.48 3.31
C GLU A 95 14.87 13.35 4.34
N ARG A 96 13.98 13.46 5.31
CA ARG A 96 13.75 12.46 6.36
C ARG A 96 12.49 11.66 6.08
N SER A 97 12.36 10.52 6.74
CA SER A 97 11.09 9.80 6.77
C SER A 97 10.05 10.62 7.52
N PRO A 98 8.81 10.69 6.99
CA PRO A 98 7.74 11.47 7.61
C PRO A 98 7.34 10.89 8.97
N SER A 99 7.12 11.77 9.94
CA SER A 99 6.57 11.38 11.24
C SER A 99 5.05 11.30 11.17
N GLU A 100 4.45 10.21 11.64
CA GLU A 100 2.99 10.07 11.69
C GLU A 100 2.27 11.15 12.51
N ASN A 101 3.01 11.83 13.41
CA ASN A 101 2.46 12.87 14.28
C ASN A 101 2.31 14.22 13.57
N SER A 102 3.09 14.46 12.53
CA SER A 102 3.09 15.71 11.76
C SER A 102 2.08 15.69 10.60
N TYR A 103 1.38 14.56 10.39
CA TYR A 103 0.47 14.38 9.27
C TYR A 103 -0.96 14.14 9.69
N GLY A 104 -1.91 14.62 8.86
CA GLY A 104 -3.33 14.39 8.95
C GLY A 104 -3.94 14.04 7.60
N LEU A 105 -5.15 13.48 7.60
CA LEU A 105 -5.89 13.16 6.38
C LEU A 105 -6.32 14.45 5.68
N ARG A 106 -5.87 14.65 4.43
CA ARG A 106 -6.26 15.78 3.59
C ARG A 106 -7.48 15.45 2.72
N CYS A 107 -7.41 14.34 2.02
CA CYS A 107 -8.53 13.89 1.18
C CYS A 107 -8.54 12.37 1.01
N GLN A 108 -9.68 11.86 0.56
CA GLN A 108 -9.89 10.45 0.26
C GLN A 108 -10.61 10.30 -1.07
N THR A 109 -10.17 9.33 -1.87
CA THR A 109 -10.78 8.97 -3.17
C THR A 109 -10.59 7.47 -3.43
N THR A 110 -10.87 7.06 -4.65
CA THR A 110 -10.67 5.65 -5.08
C THR A 110 -9.91 5.60 -6.41
N THR A 111 -9.23 4.48 -6.65
CA THR A 111 -8.56 4.21 -7.93
C THR A 111 -8.71 2.75 -8.33
N THR A 112 -8.70 2.48 -9.63
CA THR A 112 -8.63 1.12 -10.16
C THR A 112 -7.20 0.56 -10.17
N LEU A 113 -6.20 1.41 -9.94
CA LEU A 113 -4.80 1.01 -9.89
C LEU A 113 -4.49 0.31 -8.56
N SER A 114 -3.92 -0.88 -8.64
CA SER A 114 -3.32 -1.51 -7.45
C SER A 114 -2.06 -0.74 -7.02
N PRO A 115 -1.60 -0.87 -5.75
CA PRO A 115 -0.37 -0.20 -5.29
C PRO A 115 0.82 -0.45 -6.20
N LYS A 116 0.97 -1.69 -6.69
CA LYS A 116 2.07 -2.05 -7.61
C LYS A 116 1.92 -1.44 -9.00
N ALA A 117 0.70 -1.34 -9.51
CA ALA A 117 0.43 -0.69 -10.80
C ALA A 117 0.72 0.81 -10.70
N PHE A 118 0.22 1.47 -9.66
CA PHE A 118 0.49 2.88 -9.39
C PHE A 118 1.99 3.17 -9.32
N TRP A 119 2.74 2.36 -8.57
CA TRP A 119 4.19 2.51 -8.45
C TRP A 119 4.91 2.42 -9.81
N ARG A 120 4.52 1.45 -10.66
CA ARG A 120 5.10 1.33 -12.01
C ARG A 120 4.84 2.53 -12.89
N GLU A 121 3.63 3.09 -12.83
CA GLU A 121 3.29 4.29 -13.59
C GLU A 121 4.07 5.52 -13.10
N LEU A 122 4.28 5.67 -11.78
CA LEU A 122 5.15 6.71 -11.23
C LEU A 122 6.61 6.55 -11.72
N LEU A 123 7.14 5.33 -11.72
CA LEU A 123 8.48 5.05 -12.24
C LEU A 123 8.60 5.27 -13.76
N ALA A 124 7.48 5.18 -14.48
CA ALA A 124 7.40 5.53 -15.91
C ALA A 124 7.30 7.04 -16.16
N GLY A 125 7.34 7.87 -15.10
CA GLY A 125 7.34 9.33 -15.19
C GLY A 125 5.96 9.98 -15.14
N LYS A 126 4.87 9.23 -14.90
CA LYS A 126 3.55 9.83 -14.68
C LYS A 126 3.46 10.47 -13.30
N THR A 127 2.67 11.51 -13.21
CA THR A 127 2.40 12.23 -11.95
C THR A 127 1.19 11.64 -11.22
N ALA A 128 1.09 11.88 -9.91
CA ALA A 128 -0.09 11.51 -9.15
C ALA A 128 -1.36 12.19 -9.68
N LYS A 129 -1.25 13.42 -10.19
CA LYS A 129 -2.36 14.15 -10.82
C LYS A 129 -2.93 13.41 -12.02
N GLU A 130 -2.07 12.89 -12.89
CA GLU A 130 -2.52 12.08 -14.06
C GLU A 130 -3.14 10.74 -13.66
N LEU A 131 -2.65 10.13 -12.57
CA LEU A 131 -3.07 8.79 -12.14
C LEU A 131 -4.30 8.79 -11.23
N LEU A 132 -4.49 9.83 -10.44
CA LEU A 132 -5.52 9.91 -9.39
C LEU A 132 -6.48 11.09 -9.55
N ALA A 133 -6.23 11.98 -10.53
CA ALA A 133 -6.90 13.28 -10.66
C ALA A 133 -6.81 14.15 -9.39
N LEU A 134 -5.72 14.01 -8.64
CA LEU A 134 -5.45 14.72 -7.39
C LEU A 134 -4.07 15.37 -7.45
N ASP A 135 -4.00 16.64 -7.10
CA ASP A 135 -2.73 17.29 -6.81
C ASP A 135 -2.18 16.78 -5.49
N VAL A 136 -0.94 16.30 -5.53
CA VAL A 136 -0.19 15.86 -4.36
C VAL A 136 1.02 16.76 -4.22
N ALA A 137 1.02 17.56 -3.18
CA ALA A 137 2.09 18.53 -2.93
C ALA A 137 3.40 17.84 -2.54
N LEU A 138 4.48 18.61 -2.60
CA LEU A 138 5.78 18.15 -2.13
C LEU A 138 5.69 17.78 -0.63
N TYR A 139 6.28 16.66 -0.27
CA TYR A 139 6.25 16.07 1.09
C TYR A 139 4.88 15.58 1.57
N GLU A 140 3.89 15.47 0.71
CA GLU A 140 2.67 14.75 1.02
C GLU A 140 2.82 13.23 0.80
N ILE A 141 1.91 12.47 1.40
CA ILE A 141 1.92 11.00 1.35
C ILE A 141 0.64 10.52 0.70
N VAL A 142 0.77 9.66 -0.30
CA VAL A 142 -0.35 8.93 -0.92
C VAL A 142 -0.36 7.51 -0.39
N GLU A 143 -1.43 7.13 0.28
CA GLU A 143 -1.70 5.74 0.66
C GLU A 143 -2.65 5.11 -0.35
N ILE A 144 -2.31 3.94 -0.86
CA ILE A 144 -3.21 3.11 -1.67
C ILE A 144 -3.44 1.79 -0.94
N ASP A 145 -4.71 1.51 -0.65
CA ASP A 145 -5.15 0.33 0.09
C ASP A 145 -6.04 -0.54 -0.81
N ASP A 146 -5.52 -1.69 -1.24
CA ASP A 146 -6.26 -2.69 -1.99
C ASP A 146 -6.98 -3.71 -1.09
N GLY A 147 -7.05 -3.43 0.23
CA GLY A 147 -7.63 -4.28 1.24
C GLY A 147 -6.74 -5.44 1.69
N ILE A 148 -5.56 -5.61 1.09
CA ILE A 148 -4.58 -6.62 1.48
C ILE A 148 -3.51 -6.00 2.35
N LYS A 149 -2.85 -4.96 1.85
CA LYS A 149 -1.85 -4.19 2.57
C LYS A 149 -1.78 -2.77 2.00
N PRO A 150 -2.02 -1.76 2.81
CA PRO A 150 -1.82 -0.39 2.38
C PRO A 150 -0.35 -0.13 2.06
N VAL A 151 -0.10 0.64 1.03
CA VAL A 151 1.25 1.09 0.64
C VAL A 151 1.25 2.61 0.60
N CYS A 152 2.23 3.21 1.27
CA CYS A 152 2.42 4.65 1.31
C CYS A 152 3.53 5.08 0.35
N PHE A 153 3.25 6.11 -0.43
CA PHE A 153 4.17 6.74 -1.38
C PHE A 153 4.39 8.17 -0.94
N TYR A 154 5.62 8.51 -0.64
CA TYR A 154 6.02 9.84 -0.18
C TYR A 154 6.53 10.67 -1.34
N HIS A 155 5.96 11.85 -1.55
CA HIS A 155 6.39 12.77 -2.61
C HIS A 155 7.59 13.58 -2.13
N THR A 156 8.73 13.44 -2.81
CA THR A 156 9.98 14.09 -2.48
C THR A 156 10.45 14.98 -3.64
N CYS A 157 11.45 15.83 -3.43
CA CYS A 157 12.03 16.64 -4.50
C CYS A 157 12.65 15.80 -5.62
N LYS A 158 12.91 14.50 -5.38
CA LYS A 158 13.42 13.54 -6.37
C LYS A 158 12.33 12.64 -6.96
N GLY A 159 11.07 12.98 -6.76
CA GLY A 159 9.91 12.17 -7.13
C GLY A 159 9.37 11.33 -5.97
N TYR A 160 8.65 10.27 -6.26
CA TYR A 160 8.02 9.44 -5.23
C TYR A 160 8.96 8.35 -4.73
N ARG A 161 8.86 8.04 -3.43
CA ARG A 161 9.47 6.85 -2.83
C ARG A 161 8.44 6.07 -2.03
N VAL A 162 8.66 4.76 -1.90
CA VAL A 162 7.86 3.92 -1.00
C VAL A 162 8.29 4.20 0.44
N GLU A 163 7.31 4.58 1.29
CA GLU A 163 7.55 4.88 2.69
C GLU A 163 6.95 3.78 3.58
N SER A 164 7.79 2.85 4.00
CA SER A 164 7.37 1.69 4.77
C SER A 164 7.29 1.94 6.28
N LEU A 165 7.91 3.02 6.76
CA LEU A 165 7.95 3.35 8.19
C LEU A 165 6.75 4.21 8.62
N PHE A 166 6.09 4.88 7.69
CA PHE A 166 4.91 5.67 7.98
C PHE A 166 3.72 4.77 8.33
N LYS A 167 3.12 5.00 9.50
CA LYS A 167 1.96 4.26 10.00
C LYS A 167 0.72 5.16 9.91
N PRO A 168 -0.11 5.01 8.88
CA PRO A 168 -1.19 5.96 8.60
C PRO A 168 -2.32 5.95 9.64
N LYS A 169 -2.39 4.96 10.54
CA LYS A 169 -3.49 4.82 11.50
C LYS A 169 -3.71 6.08 12.32
N LYS A 170 -2.67 6.66 12.90
CA LYS A 170 -2.76 7.89 13.69
C LYS A 170 -3.04 9.13 12.82
N ALA A 171 -2.45 9.18 11.63
CA ALA A 171 -2.67 10.27 10.70
C ALA A 171 -4.10 10.31 10.15
N ARG A 172 -4.80 9.17 10.07
CA ARG A 172 -6.22 9.10 9.66
C ARG A 172 -7.18 9.78 10.64
N GLU A 173 -6.80 9.85 11.91
CA GLU A 173 -7.62 10.43 12.99
C GLU A 173 -7.48 11.96 13.07
N ARG A 174 -6.59 12.55 12.28
CA ARG A 174 -6.30 13.99 12.25
C ARG A 174 -6.66 14.57 10.89
N THR A 175 -7.01 15.84 10.86
CA THR A 175 -7.22 16.59 9.61
C THR A 175 -5.96 17.38 9.28
N ALA A 176 -5.53 17.33 8.03
CA ALA A 176 -4.46 18.17 7.53
C ALA A 176 -4.98 19.61 7.30
N VAL A 177 -4.13 20.60 7.46
CA VAL A 177 -4.44 21.97 7.04
C VAL A 177 -4.54 22.05 5.52
N PRO A 178 -5.46 22.86 4.97
CA PRO A 178 -5.52 23.09 3.54
C PRO A 178 -4.19 23.72 3.05
N GLU A 179 -3.75 23.32 1.87
CA GLU A 179 -2.63 23.96 1.23
C GLU A 179 -3.04 25.40 0.87
N VAL A 180 -2.37 26.40 1.44
CA VAL A 180 -2.54 27.77 1.02
C VAL A 180 -1.87 27.84 -0.36
N SER A 181 -2.67 28.01 -1.41
CA SER A 181 -2.17 28.25 -2.76
C SER A 181 -1.29 29.49 -2.72
N ALA A 182 0.02 29.31 -2.80
CA ALA A 182 0.98 30.40 -2.97
C ALA A 182 0.89 30.90 -4.44
N HIS A 183 -0.27 31.46 -4.79
CA HIS A 183 -0.48 32.18 -6.03
C HIS A 183 -1.29 33.42 -5.69
N ASP A 184 -0.60 34.42 -5.14
CA ASP A 184 -0.86 35.84 -5.32
C ASP A 184 0.33 36.59 -4.75
N GLY A 185 1.27 36.91 -5.63
CA GLY A 185 2.42 37.74 -5.32
C GLY A 185 3.26 37.93 -6.58
#